data_cb9e8b16fe7d2b82ccb9f0d2d6834983
#
_entry.id   cb9e8b16fe7d2b82ccb9f0d2d6834983
#
_cell.length_a   1.000
_cell.length_b   1.000
_cell.length_c   1.000
_cell.angle_alpha   90.00
_cell.angle_beta   90.00
_cell.angle_gamma   90.00
#
_symmetry.space_group_name_H-M   'P 1'
#
loop_
_entity.id
_entity.type
_entity.pdbx_description
1 polymer ?
#
loop_
_entity_poly.entity_id
_entity_poly.type
_entity_poly.pdbx_seq_one_letter_code
_entity_poly.pdbx_strand_id
1 'polypeptide(L)'
;MKSKISAAKMIIGAAGIACSLLFAASASASALEQFKSFAAGTKSAKGEFVQRQVKKADAAGKAKVSTPASGTFEFARPGKFIWTYLKPYEQLLQADGEQLYIYDKDLSQVTVKKLGDALGSSPAAILFGSNDLEKNFTLSEGGTRDGLEWLKAVPKAKDTSFEQITIGLKDGLPAAMELKDSFGQTSVLKFSK
;
A
#
# COMPACT_ATOMS: atom_id res chain seq x y z
N MET A 1 49.69 35.72 -73.84
CA MET A 1 48.34 36.15 -73.47
C MET A 1 47.89 35.30 -72.27
N LYS A 2 47.63 35.98 -71.18
CA LYS A 2 47.50 35.34 -69.85
C LYS A 2 46.07 34.94 -69.57
N SER A 3 45.82 33.65 -69.35
CA SER A 3 44.52 33.07 -68.86
C SER A 3 44.56 32.96 -67.37
N LYS A 4 43.56 33.58 -66.67
CA LYS A 4 43.37 33.51 -65.21
C LYS A 4 42.40 32.40 -64.92
N ILE A 5 42.85 31.41 -64.11
CA ILE A 5 42.03 30.35 -63.58
C ILE A 5 41.53 30.84 -62.27
N SER A 6 40.20 30.92 -62.13
CA SER A 6 39.49 31.27 -60.90
C SER A 6 39.22 30.02 -60.07
N ALA A 7 39.72 30.02 -58.85
CA ALA A 7 39.48 28.88 -57.89
C ALA A 7 38.15 29.07 -57.15
N ALA A 8 37.20 28.19 -57.40
CA ALA A 8 35.96 28.09 -56.60
C ALA A 8 36.20 27.40 -55.26
N LYS A 9 35.96 28.08 -54.15
CA LYS A 9 36.00 27.53 -52.81
C LYS A 9 34.66 26.77 -52.54
N MET A 10 34.75 25.48 -52.37
CA MET A 10 33.67 24.65 -51.98
C MET A 10 33.58 24.66 -50.47
N ILE A 11 32.50 25.24 -49.90
CA ILE A 11 32.20 25.26 -48.48
C ILE A 11 31.36 24.01 -48.19
N ILE A 12 31.96 23.03 -47.51
CA ILE A 12 31.25 21.87 -47.01
C ILE A 12 30.63 22.26 -45.68
N GLY A 13 29.31 22.46 -45.67
CA GLY A 13 28.51 22.66 -44.45
C GLY A 13 28.31 21.34 -43.73
N ALA A 14 28.94 21.18 -42.58
CA ALA A 14 28.68 20.06 -41.65
C ALA A 14 27.36 20.31 -40.95
N ALA A 15 26.29 19.63 -41.38
CA ALA A 15 25.01 19.58 -40.66
C ALA A 15 25.17 18.63 -39.47
N GLY A 16 25.40 19.19 -38.28
CA GLY A 16 25.39 18.43 -37.01
C GLY A 16 23.96 18.06 -36.66
N ILE A 17 23.61 16.79 -36.80
CA ILE A 17 22.35 16.22 -36.27
C ILE A 17 22.53 16.04 -34.76
N ALA A 18 22.04 17.01 -33.99
CA ALA A 18 21.89 16.86 -32.52
C ALA A 18 20.77 15.86 -32.23
N CYS A 19 21.14 14.62 -31.97
CA CYS A 19 20.22 13.58 -31.53
C CYS A 19 19.86 13.88 -30.07
N SER A 20 18.76 14.61 -29.82
CA SER A 20 18.20 14.84 -28.50
C SER A 20 17.58 13.54 -28.00
N LEU A 21 18.32 12.79 -27.17
CA LEU A 21 17.81 11.68 -26.42
C LEU A 21 16.79 12.20 -25.38
N LEU A 22 15.52 12.17 -25.74
CA LEU A 22 14.41 12.37 -24.80
C LEU A 22 14.41 11.16 -23.84
N PHE A 23 15.02 11.32 -22.68
CA PHE A 23 14.78 10.44 -21.55
C PHE A 23 13.31 10.61 -21.15
N ALA A 24 12.44 9.71 -21.62
CA ALA A 24 11.11 9.56 -21.08
C ALA A 24 11.28 9.07 -19.62
N ALA A 25 11.25 10.01 -18.67
CA ALA A 25 11.08 9.66 -17.27
C ALA A 25 9.73 8.93 -17.18
N SER A 26 9.77 7.63 -16.90
CA SER A 26 8.58 6.87 -16.61
C SER A 26 7.96 7.48 -15.34
N ALA A 27 6.93 8.30 -15.51
CA ALA A 27 6.14 8.81 -14.40
C ALA A 27 5.45 7.59 -13.77
N SER A 28 5.98 7.11 -12.65
CA SER A 28 5.27 6.13 -11.84
C SER A 28 3.99 6.79 -11.31
N ALA A 29 2.86 6.10 -11.42
CA ALA A 29 1.62 6.59 -10.83
C ALA A 29 1.81 6.78 -9.32
N SER A 30 1.29 7.87 -8.78
CA SER A 30 1.38 8.14 -7.33
C SER A 30 0.73 7.03 -6.51
N ALA A 31 1.10 6.89 -5.25
CA ALA A 31 0.52 5.88 -4.38
C ALA A 31 -1.01 6.05 -4.25
N LEU A 32 -1.46 7.29 -4.21
CA LEU A 32 -2.90 7.60 -4.16
C LEU A 32 -3.63 7.14 -5.43
N GLU A 33 -3.06 7.40 -6.61
CA GLU A 33 -3.64 6.96 -7.89
C GLU A 33 -3.65 5.44 -8.00
N GLN A 34 -2.56 4.77 -7.63
CA GLN A 34 -2.48 3.31 -7.58
C GLN A 34 -3.54 2.72 -6.65
N PHE A 35 -3.71 3.28 -5.44
CA PHE A 35 -4.71 2.82 -4.49
C PHE A 35 -6.14 3.03 -5.01
N LYS A 36 -6.45 4.19 -5.59
CA LYS A 36 -7.76 4.48 -6.20
C LYS A 36 -8.07 3.50 -7.33
N SER A 37 -7.09 3.24 -8.18
CA SER A 37 -7.22 2.28 -9.29
C SER A 37 -7.45 0.85 -8.77
N PHE A 38 -6.72 0.43 -7.73
CA PHE A 38 -6.93 -0.85 -7.05
C PHE A 38 -8.35 -0.94 -6.45
N ALA A 39 -8.78 0.07 -5.70
CA ALA A 39 -10.09 0.08 -5.07
C ALA A 39 -11.24 0.04 -6.07
N ALA A 40 -11.13 0.75 -7.20
CA ALA A 40 -12.16 0.81 -8.23
C ALA A 40 -12.12 -0.43 -9.16
N GLY A 41 -10.93 -0.88 -9.54
CA GLY A 41 -10.72 -1.90 -10.59
C GLY A 41 -10.74 -3.34 -10.08
N THR A 42 -10.21 -3.59 -8.87
CA THR A 42 -10.10 -4.96 -8.34
C THR A 42 -11.37 -5.37 -7.62
N LYS A 43 -12.18 -6.21 -8.24
CA LYS A 43 -13.46 -6.67 -7.67
C LYS A 43 -13.29 -7.77 -6.65
N SER A 44 -12.33 -8.66 -6.83
CA SER A 44 -12.00 -9.74 -5.91
C SER A 44 -10.54 -10.15 -6.05
N ALA A 45 -9.97 -10.64 -4.98
CA ALA A 45 -8.66 -11.30 -4.98
C ALA A 45 -8.51 -12.19 -3.75
N LYS A 46 -7.50 -13.03 -3.77
CA LYS A 46 -7.05 -13.84 -2.63
C LYS A 46 -5.53 -13.80 -2.56
N GLY A 47 -4.99 -14.08 -1.39
CA GLY A 47 -3.55 -14.10 -1.17
C GLY A 47 -3.21 -14.48 0.26
N GLU A 48 -1.94 -14.32 0.57
CA GLU A 48 -1.37 -14.60 1.87
C GLU A 48 -0.83 -13.33 2.52
N PHE A 49 -0.70 -13.34 3.83
CA PHE A 49 -0.03 -12.26 4.54
C PHE A 49 0.88 -12.79 5.65
N VAL A 50 1.90 -12.01 5.94
CA VAL A 50 2.74 -12.15 7.14
C VAL A 50 2.71 -10.82 7.88
N GLN A 51 2.39 -10.87 9.16
CA GLN A 51 2.32 -9.71 10.05
C GLN A 51 3.37 -9.83 11.17
N ARG A 52 4.05 -8.72 11.48
CA ARG A 52 4.94 -8.58 12.63
C ARG A 52 4.61 -7.31 13.38
N GLN A 53 4.71 -7.36 14.69
CA GLN A 53 4.66 -6.16 15.53
C GLN A 53 6.08 -5.71 15.87
N VAL A 54 6.34 -4.44 15.61
CA VAL A 54 7.60 -3.78 15.96
C VAL A 54 7.29 -2.82 17.09
N LYS A 55 7.82 -3.07 18.29
CA LYS A 55 7.73 -2.16 19.41
C LYS A 55 8.79 -1.07 19.28
N LYS A 56 8.46 0.12 19.79
CA LYS A 56 9.42 1.22 19.86
C LYS A 56 10.72 0.73 20.51
N ALA A 57 11.85 1.19 20.00
CA ALA A 57 13.15 0.89 20.55
C ALA A 57 13.20 1.27 22.04
N ASP A 58 13.80 0.39 22.84
CA ASP A 58 14.09 0.65 24.25
C ASP A 58 15.18 1.74 24.40
N ALA A 59 15.53 2.07 25.65
CA ALA A 59 16.57 3.04 25.95
C ALA A 59 17.95 2.67 25.39
N ALA A 60 18.18 1.38 25.05
CA ALA A 60 19.39 0.87 24.40
C ALA A 60 19.30 0.90 22.86
N GLY A 61 18.24 1.46 22.29
CA GLY A 61 18.04 1.58 20.83
C GLY A 61 17.60 0.28 20.15
N LYS A 62 17.23 -0.77 20.90
CA LYS A 62 16.85 -2.07 20.34
C LYS A 62 15.34 -2.19 20.18
N ALA A 63 14.87 -2.24 18.95
CA ALA A 63 13.48 -2.54 18.66
C ALA A 63 13.16 -4.01 18.91
N LYS A 64 12.07 -4.29 19.62
CA LYS A 64 11.59 -5.67 19.84
C LYS A 64 10.56 -6.03 18.76
N VAL A 65 10.88 -7.07 18.00
CA VAL A 65 9.99 -7.62 16.96
C VAL A 65 9.30 -8.87 17.52
N SER A 66 7.98 -8.96 17.33
CA SER A 66 7.19 -10.14 17.75
C SER A 66 7.45 -11.35 16.85
N THR A 67 7.07 -12.54 17.36
CA THR A 67 6.88 -13.72 16.50
C THR A 67 5.90 -13.37 15.38
N PRO A 68 6.21 -13.72 14.12
CA PRO A 68 5.32 -13.39 13.01
C PRO A 68 3.99 -14.15 13.13
N ALA A 69 2.90 -13.44 12.88
CA ALA A 69 1.62 -14.04 12.54
C ALA A 69 1.52 -14.19 11.02
N SER A 70 0.80 -15.19 10.55
CA SER A 70 0.58 -15.41 9.13
C SER A 70 -0.78 -16.01 8.86
N GLY A 71 -1.26 -15.82 7.64
CA GLY A 71 -2.57 -16.32 7.24
C GLY A 71 -2.90 -16.01 5.80
N THR A 72 -4.16 -16.13 5.48
CA THR A 72 -4.71 -15.92 4.14
C THR A 72 -5.79 -14.85 4.15
N PHE A 73 -6.02 -14.24 3.02
CA PHE A 73 -7.15 -13.36 2.80
C PHE A 73 -7.83 -13.65 1.46
N GLU A 74 -9.12 -13.37 1.45
CA GLU A 74 -9.96 -13.38 0.27
C GLU A 74 -10.97 -12.24 0.38
N PHE A 75 -11.24 -11.51 -0.70
CA PHE A 75 -12.25 -10.47 -0.68
C PHE A 75 -13.07 -10.43 -1.98
N ALA A 76 -14.29 -9.91 -1.86
CA ALA A 76 -15.18 -9.57 -2.97
C ALA A 76 -15.87 -8.23 -2.65
N ARG A 77 -15.58 -7.19 -3.45
CA ARG A 77 -16.15 -5.86 -3.25
C ARG A 77 -17.63 -5.80 -3.64
N PRO A 78 -18.43 -4.99 -2.97
CA PRO A 78 -18.07 -4.12 -1.85
C PRO A 78 -18.10 -4.85 -0.50
N GLY A 79 -17.13 -4.59 0.36
CA GLY A 79 -17.16 -4.86 1.80
C GLY A 79 -17.16 -6.32 2.26
N LYS A 80 -17.10 -7.30 1.35
CA LYS A 80 -17.07 -8.71 1.71
C LYS A 80 -15.64 -9.21 1.74
N PHE A 81 -15.24 -9.85 2.82
CA PHE A 81 -13.92 -10.48 2.91
C PHE A 81 -13.89 -11.59 3.95
N ILE A 82 -12.91 -12.47 3.79
CA ILE A 82 -12.47 -13.45 4.77
C ILE A 82 -10.98 -13.22 5.00
N TRP A 83 -10.60 -13.07 6.27
CA TRP A 83 -9.23 -12.89 6.70
C TRP A 83 -8.94 -13.88 7.80
N THR A 84 -8.05 -14.84 7.54
CA THR A 84 -7.78 -15.96 8.44
C THR A 84 -6.35 -15.89 8.93
N TYR A 85 -6.16 -15.72 10.24
CA TYR A 85 -4.88 -15.99 10.89
C TYR A 85 -4.77 -17.51 11.09
N LEU A 86 -3.64 -18.07 10.66
CA LEU A 86 -3.32 -19.49 10.79
C LEU A 86 -2.24 -19.73 11.86
N LYS A 87 -1.36 -18.76 12.09
CA LYS A 87 -0.26 -18.82 13.07
C LYS A 87 -0.10 -17.47 13.75
N PRO A 88 0.33 -17.41 15.04
CA PRO A 88 0.49 -18.55 15.96
C PRO A 88 -0.85 -19.07 16.51
N TYR A 89 -1.91 -18.26 16.44
CA TYR A 89 -3.27 -18.60 16.90
C TYR A 89 -4.25 -18.46 15.75
N GLU A 90 -5.23 -19.36 15.71
CA GLU A 90 -6.26 -19.34 14.68
C GLU A 90 -7.34 -18.30 15.02
N GLN A 91 -7.55 -17.35 14.12
CA GLN A 91 -8.63 -16.37 14.23
C GLN A 91 -9.21 -16.10 12.84
N LEU A 92 -10.51 -16.04 12.74
CA LEU A 92 -11.23 -15.74 11.50
C LEU A 92 -11.94 -14.39 11.61
N LEU A 93 -11.69 -13.52 10.67
CA LEU A 93 -12.44 -12.29 10.45
C LEU A 93 -13.23 -12.44 9.15
N GLN A 94 -14.54 -12.33 9.23
CA GLN A 94 -15.42 -12.42 8.06
C GLN A 94 -16.34 -11.21 8.01
N ALA A 95 -16.40 -10.55 6.86
CA ALA A 95 -17.32 -9.45 6.61
C ALA A 95 -18.32 -9.81 5.50
N ASP A 96 -19.58 -9.44 5.71
CA ASP A 96 -20.68 -9.66 4.75
C ASP A 96 -21.04 -8.42 3.93
N GLY A 97 -20.38 -7.29 4.19
CA GLY A 97 -20.63 -5.97 3.62
C GLY A 97 -21.23 -4.98 4.62
N GLU A 98 -21.86 -5.45 5.68
CA GLU A 98 -22.49 -4.63 6.72
C GLU A 98 -21.86 -4.87 8.09
N GLN A 99 -21.58 -6.12 8.41
CA GLN A 99 -21.04 -6.55 9.70
C GLN A 99 -19.68 -7.23 9.52
N LEU A 100 -18.87 -7.16 10.56
CA LEU A 100 -17.64 -7.88 10.75
C LEU A 100 -17.81 -8.87 11.91
N TYR A 101 -17.62 -10.13 11.62
CA TYR A 101 -17.60 -11.24 12.57
C TYR A 101 -16.13 -11.60 12.84
N ILE A 102 -15.74 -11.61 14.11
CA ILE A 102 -14.41 -12.00 14.55
C ILE A 102 -14.58 -13.26 15.38
N TYR A 103 -14.18 -14.39 14.84
CA TYR A 103 -14.20 -15.68 15.54
C TYR A 103 -12.81 -15.99 16.06
N ASP A 104 -12.71 -16.09 17.39
CA ASP A 104 -11.53 -16.55 18.11
C ASP A 104 -11.74 -18.01 18.46
N LYS A 105 -10.96 -18.90 17.84
CA LYS A 105 -11.13 -20.35 17.99
C LYS A 105 -10.77 -20.82 19.39
N ASP A 106 -9.70 -20.27 19.96
CA ASP A 106 -9.20 -20.70 21.28
C ASP A 106 -10.18 -20.32 22.40
N LEU A 107 -10.89 -19.20 22.23
CA LEU A 107 -11.90 -18.73 23.17
C LEU A 107 -13.31 -19.25 22.83
N SER A 108 -13.50 -19.91 21.68
CA SER A 108 -14.82 -20.31 21.16
C SER A 108 -15.82 -19.14 21.14
N GLN A 109 -15.33 -17.92 20.83
CA GLN A 109 -16.08 -16.68 20.92
C GLN A 109 -16.21 -16.00 19.55
N VAL A 110 -17.39 -15.45 19.27
CA VAL A 110 -17.64 -14.56 18.13
C VAL A 110 -17.94 -13.16 18.64
N THR A 111 -17.19 -12.19 18.14
CA THR A 111 -17.46 -10.76 18.33
C THR A 111 -18.04 -10.20 17.04
N VAL A 112 -19.18 -9.49 17.14
CA VAL A 112 -19.83 -8.86 15.99
C VAL A 112 -19.72 -7.34 16.11
N LYS A 113 -19.31 -6.68 15.02
CA LYS A 113 -19.19 -5.21 14.91
C LYS A 113 -19.78 -4.74 13.59
N LYS A 114 -20.25 -3.49 13.52
CA LYS A 114 -20.54 -2.87 12.23
C LYS A 114 -19.23 -2.72 11.46
N LEU A 115 -19.24 -3.04 10.17
CA LEU A 115 -18.05 -3.00 9.33
C LEU A 115 -17.45 -1.58 9.26
N GLY A 116 -18.30 -0.54 9.22
CA GLY A 116 -17.86 0.85 9.26
C GLY A 116 -17.04 1.20 10.50
N ASP A 117 -17.43 0.68 11.67
CA ASP A 117 -16.75 0.92 12.95
C ASP A 117 -15.42 0.13 13.04
N ALA A 118 -15.27 -0.93 12.24
CA ALA A 118 -14.06 -1.73 12.20
C ALA A 118 -12.91 -1.11 11.38
N LEU A 119 -13.18 -0.08 10.57
CA LEU A 119 -12.17 0.62 9.77
C LEU A 119 -11.02 1.19 10.61
N GLY A 120 -11.29 1.57 11.85
CA GLY A 120 -10.27 2.07 12.78
C GLY A 120 -9.49 1.00 13.52
N SER A 121 -9.77 -0.31 13.31
CA SER A 121 -9.21 -1.39 14.14
C SER A 121 -8.78 -2.65 13.39
N SER A 122 -9.04 -2.77 12.09
CA SER A 122 -8.71 -3.98 11.31
C SER A 122 -8.01 -3.66 9.98
N PRO A 123 -6.82 -4.23 9.71
CA PRO A 123 -6.15 -4.10 8.41
C PRO A 123 -7.04 -4.54 7.24
N ALA A 124 -7.78 -5.64 7.42
CA ALA A 124 -8.69 -6.17 6.41
C ALA A 124 -9.83 -5.19 6.10
N ALA A 125 -10.44 -4.60 7.13
CA ALA A 125 -11.50 -3.62 6.95
C ALA A 125 -11.01 -2.36 6.22
N ILE A 126 -9.77 -1.93 6.46
CA ILE A 126 -9.16 -0.78 5.78
C ILE A 126 -8.95 -1.07 4.29
N LEU A 127 -8.43 -2.25 3.94
CA LEU A 127 -8.10 -2.61 2.55
C LEU A 127 -9.34 -3.02 1.74
N PHE A 128 -10.29 -3.70 2.36
CA PHE A 128 -11.36 -4.42 1.65
C PHE A 128 -12.78 -3.99 2.04
N GLY A 129 -12.93 -3.19 3.10
CA GLY A 129 -14.21 -2.77 3.61
C GLY A 129 -14.95 -1.85 2.66
N SER A 130 -14.88 -0.55 2.85
CA SER A 130 -15.48 0.44 1.96
C SER A 130 -14.48 0.91 0.90
N ASN A 131 -14.97 1.28 -0.29
CA ASN A 131 -14.14 1.90 -1.33
C ASN A 131 -13.82 3.38 -1.03
N ASP A 132 -14.36 3.93 0.06
CA ASP A 132 -14.31 5.36 0.37
C ASP A 132 -13.38 5.63 1.56
N LEU A 133 -12.09 5.33 1.36
CA LEU A 133 -11.07 5.55 2.40
C LEU A 133 -10.97 7.05 2.75
N GLU A 134 -11.13 7.94 1.79
CA GLU A 134 -11.07 9.40 1.97
C GLU A 134 -12.15 9.92 2.92
N LYS A 135 -13.26 9.22 3.06
CA LYS A 135 -14.32 9.60 4.01
C LYS A 135 -13.83 9.55 5.46
N ASN A 136 -13.06 8.53 5.80
CA ASN A 136 -12.64 8.26 7.17
C ASN A 136 -11.19 8.68 7.46
N PHE A 137 -10.38 8.91 6.42
CA PHE A 137 -8.96 9.22 6.53
C PHE A 137 -8.57 10.44 5.70
N THR A 138 -7.58 11.17 6.18
CA THR A 138 -6.85 12.15 5.39
C THR A 138 -5.72 11.42 4.68
N LEU A 139 -5.74 11.43 3.34
CA LEU A 139 -4.76 10.73 2.52
C LEU A 139 -3.67 11.69 2.04
N SER A 140 -2.43 11.22 1.98
CA SER A 140 -1.28 11.95 1.41
C SER A 140 -0.24 10.99 0.88
N GLU A 141 0.62 11.45 -0.03
CA GLU A 141 1.77 10.68 -0.48
C GLU A 141 2.75 10.44 0.65
N GLY A 142 3.23 9.22 0.78
CA GLY A 142 4.22 8.79 1.77
C GLY A 142 5.64 8.65 1.21
N GLY A 143 5.83 8.97 -0.08
CA GLY A 143 7.10 8.83 -0.81
C GLY A 143 7.40 7.38 -1.22
N THR A 144 8.58 7.20 -1.81
CA THR A 144 9.07 5.90 -2.27
C THR A 144 10.05 5.32 -1.27
N ARG A 145 9.84 4.07 -0.85
CA ARG A 145 10.73 3.35 0.06
C ARG A 145 10.69 1.85 -0.23
N ASP A 146 11.83 1.19 -0.24
CA ASP A 146 11.96 -0.27 -0.49
C ASP A 146 11.31 -0.73 -1.81
N GLY A 147 11.32 0.14 -2.84
CA GLY A 147 10.72 -0.14 -4.14
C GLY A 147 9.18 -0.13 -4.14
N LEU A 148 8.56 0.44 -3.11
CA LEU A 148 7.12 0.65 -2.99
C LEU A 148 6.81 2.15 -2.98
N GLU A 149 5.70 2.51 -3.62
CA GLU A 149 5.07 3.82 -3.46
C GLU A 149 4.14 3.79 -2.24
N TRP A 150 4.36 4.69 -1.27
CA TRP A 150 3.64 4.66 -0.02
C TRP A 150 2.51 5.70 0.03
N LEU A 151 1.31 5.22 0.31
CA LEU A 151 0.15 6.04 0.65
C LEU A 151 0.07 6.17 2.17
N LYS A 152 0.02 7.39 2.69
CA LYS A 152 -0.22 7.66 4.09
C LYS A 152 -1.70 7.99 4.32
N ALA A 153 -2.29 7.38 5.33
CA ALA A 153 -3.67 7.60 5.75
C ALA A 153 -3.70 7.90 7.25
N VAL A 154 -4.24 9.07 7.62
CA VAL A 154 -4.41 9.51 9.00
C VAL A 154 -5.89 9.52 9.32
N PRO A 155 -6.37 8.81 10.36
CA PRO A 155 -7.77 8.83 10.75
C PRO A 155 -8.27 10.25 11.05
N LYS A 156 -9.48 10.56 10.60
CA LYS A 156 -10.16 11.82 10.93
C LYS A 156 -10.80 11.78 12.31
N ALA A 157 -11.25 10.60 12.73
CA ALA A 157 -11.78 10.35 14.06
C ALA A 157 -10.65 10.26 15.09
N LYS A 158 -10.91 10.71 16.33
CA LYS A 158 -9.92 10.69 17.42
C LYS A 158 -9.86 9.35 18.15
N ASP A 159 -10.96 8.62 18.18
CA ASP A 159 -11.10 7.36 18.93
C ASP A 159 -10.81 6.14 18.05
N THR A 160 -9.61 6.13 17.45
CA THR A 160 -9.15 5.02 16.60
C THR A 160 -7.99 4.29 17.24
N SER A 161 -7.88 2.98 16.95
CA SER A 161 -6.76 2.15 17.44
C SER A 161 -5.42 2.52 16.81
N PHE A 162 -5.43 3.24 15.69
CA PHE A 162 -4.24 3.62 14.92
C PHE A 162 -4.12 5.13 14.78
N GLU A 163 -2.93 5.66 15.00
CA GLU A 163 -2.59 7.06 14.73
C GLU A 163 -2.32 7.31 13.25
N GLN A 164 -1.75 6.32 12.58
CA GLN A 164 -1.35 6.39 11.19
C GLN A 164 -1.32 5.01 10.55
N ILE A 165 -1.73 4.96 9.31
CA ILE A 165 -1.65 3.80 8.46
C ILE A 165 -0.86 4.19 7.22
N THR A 166 0.03 3.30 6.76
CA THR A 166 0.68 3.45 5.45
C THR A 166 0.47 2.19 4.63
N ILE A 167 0.18 2.37 3.35
CA ILE A 167 -0.04 1.28 2.40
C ILE A 167 1.03 1.40 1.33
N GLY A 168 1.89 0.40 1.23
CA GLY A 168 2.92 0.30 0.20
C GLY A 168 2.36 -0.39 -1.04
N LEU A 169 2.39 0.30 -2.16
CA LEU A 169 1.86 -0.16 -3.44
C LEU A 169 3.01 -0.49 -4.40
N LYS A 170 2.81 -1.52 -5.18
CA LYS A 170 3.68 -1.91 -6.28
C LYS A 170 2.84 -2.41 -7.43
N ASP A 171 3.10 -1.89 -8.61
CA ASP A 171 2.39 -2.27 -9.84
C ASP A 171 0.86 -2.21 -9.70
N GLY A 172 0.36 -1.20 -8.98
CA GLY A 172 -1.06 -0.97 -8.74
C GLY A 172 -1.69 -1.87 -7.67
N LEU A 173 -0.92 -2.67 -6.94
CA LEU A 173 -1.41 -3.58 -5.90
C LEU A 173 -0.80 -3.27 -4.53
N PRO A 174 -1.56 -3.41 -3.42
CA PRO A 174 -1.00 -3.40 -2.08
C PRO A 174 -0.01 -4.55 -1.90
N ALA A 175 1.24 -4.23 -1.57
CA ALA A 175 2.32 -5.17 -1.29
C ALA A 175 2.70 -5.19 0.19
N ALA A 176 2.47 -4.07 0.89
CA ALA A 176 2.74 -3.95 2.32
C ALA A 176 1.76 -2.98 2.99
N MET A 177 1.65 -3.07 4.31
CA MET A 177 0.88 -2.15 5.14
C MET A 177 1.57 -1.97 6.48
N GLU A 178 1.60 -0.75 6.99
CA GLU A 178 2.06 -0.45 8.34
C GLU A 178 0.95 0.26 9.11
N LEU A 179 0.68 -0.18 10.32
CA LEU A 179 -0.31 0.40 11.21
C LEU A 179 0.38 0.80 12.51
N LYS A 180 0.50 2.10 12.71
CA LYS A 180 1.08 2.67 13.93
C LYS A 180 -0.02 2.96 14.92
N ASP A 181 0.06 2.37 16.12
CA ASP A 181 -0.87 2.62 17.22
C ASP A 181 -0.44 3.80 18.10
N SER A 182 -1.33 4.22 19.00
CA SER A 182 -1.08 5.31 19.96
C SER A 182 -0.05 4.96 21.05
N PHE A 183 0.31 3.68 21.18
CA PHE A 183 1.31 3.20 22.14
C PHE A 183 2.71 3.14 21.55
N GLY A 184 2.88 3.53 20.28
CA GLY A 184 4.15 3.55 19.56
C GLY A 184 4.57 2.17 19.03
N GLN A 185 3.65 1.21 18.95
CA GLN A 185 3.85 -0.05 18.26
C GLN A 185 3.47 0.11 16.79
N THR A 186 4.16 -0.62 15.92
CA THR A 186 3.82 -0.67 14.50
C THR A 186 3.60 -2.11 14.08
N SER A 187 2.40 -2.40 13.58
CA SER A 187 2.11 -3.67 12.89
C SER A 187 2.52 -3.53 11.43
N VAL A 188 3.43 -4.37 10.99
CA VAL A 188 3.92 -4.42 9.60
C VAL A 188 3.39 -5.68 8.94
N LEU A 189 2.63 -5.51 7.87
CA LEU A 189 2.10 -6.59 7.04
C LEU A 189 2.81 -6.61 5.68
N LYS A 190 3.08 -7.80 5.18
CA LYS A 190 3.51 -8.04 3.80
C LYS A 190 2.53 -8.98 3.15
N PHE A 191 2.15 -8.66 1.91
CA PHE A 191 1.20 -9.44 1.12
C PHE A 191 1.91 -10.21 0.03
N SER A 192 1.42 -11.42 -0.27
CA SER A 192 1.85 -12.27 -1.37
C SER A 192 0.66 -12.96 -2.03
N LYS A 193 0.89 -13.44 -3.26
CA LYS A 193 -0.11 -14.21 -4.02
C LYS A 193 -0.04 -15.67 -3.63
#